data_4d6a179b207bab9612fb38dfed212b06
#
_entry.id   4d6a179b207bab9612fb38dfed212b06
#
_cell.length_a   1.000
_cell.length_b   1.000
_cell.length_c   1.000
_cell.angle_alpha   90.00
_cell.angle_beta   90.00
_cell.angle_gamma   90.00
#
_symmetry.space_group_name_H-M   'P 1'
#
loop_
_entity.id
_entity.type
_entity.pdbx_description
1 polymer ?
#
loop_
_entity_poly.entity_id
_entity_poly.type
_entity_poly.pdbx_seq_one_letter_code
_entity_poly.pdbx_strand_id
1 'polypeptide(L)'
;MKKQLFMFFIFVVFLFISTKASYAEWVWSGETSWVDPDQLTRETTDQRYKYAIALMIKREYISAVGILKGVIKDNPGTELAEESQLNIAKAYYLAEDYRSSFRAYEQLIEKDPATRRLQEILDKEFQVGVAQMERDEN
;
A
#
# COMPACT_ATOMS: atom_id res chain seq x y z
N MET A 1 -16.02 -38.32 -42.52
CA MET A 1 -16.70 -37.09 -42.22
C MET A 1 -16.93 -36.84 -40.73
N LYS A 2 -17.42 -37.79 -39.94
CA LYS A 2 -17.66 -37.57 -38.48
C LYS A 2 -16.42 -37.22 -37.66
N LYS A 3 -15.25 -37.78 -37.95
CA LYS A 3 -13.99 -37.50 -37.24
C LYS A 3 -13.43 -36.11 -37.54
N GLN A 4 -13.62 -35.61 -38.77
CA GLN A 4 -13.17 -34.25 -39.14
C GLN A 4 -14.08 -33.20 -38.51
N LEU A 5 -15.39 -33.44 -38.43
CA LEU A 5 -16.33 -32.55 -37.78
C LEU A 5 -16.08 -32.45 -36.28
N PHE A 6 -15.70 -33.58 -35.64
CA PHE A 6 -15.35 -33.59 -34.22
C PHE A 6 -14.04 -32.88 -33.91
N MET A 7 -13.02 -32.99 -34.76
CA MET A 7 -11.77 -32.23 -34.62
C MET A 7 -12.00 -30.73 -34.83
N PHE A 8 -12.86 -30.35 -35.78
CA PHE A 8 -13.20 -28.95 -36.01
C PHE A 8 -13.96 -28.35 -34.80
N PHE A 9 -14.84 -29.14 -34.18
CA PHE A 9 -15.56 -28.73 -32.99
C PHE A 9 -14.62 -28.52 -31.78
N ILE A 10 -13.65 -29.41 -31.58
CA ILE A 10 -12.62 -29.27 -30.54
C ILE A 10 -11.76 -28.03 -30.79
N PHE A 11 -11.39 -27.73 -32.03
CA PHE A 11 -10.60 -26.56 -32.38
C PHE A 11 -11.36 -25.24 -32.14
N VAL A 12 -12.65 -25.21 -32.47
CA VAL A 12 -13.52 -24.06 -32.19
C VAL A 12 -13.71 -23.85 -30.69
N VAL A 13 -13.91 -24.90 -29.90
CA VAL A 13 -14.03 -24.84 -28.44
C VAL A 13 -12.72 -24.34 -27.81
N PHE A 14 -11.57 -24.78 -28.36
CA PHE A 14 -10.25 -24.31 -27.87
C PHE A 14 -9.98 -22.82 -28.17
N LEU A 15 -10.51 -22.30 -29.26
CA LEU A 15 -10.45 -20.86 -29.60
C LEU A 15 -11.28 -20.01 -28.64
N PHE A 16 -12.38 -20.53 -28.08
CA PHE A 16 -13.21 -19.82 -27.11
C PHE A 16 -12.67 -19.82 -25.68
N ILE A 17 -11.75 -20.76 -25.34
CA ILE A 17 -11.16 -20.85 -23.99
C ILE A 17 -9.96 -19.90 -23.82
N SER A 18 -9.41 -19.38 -24.92
CA SER A 18 -8.17 -18.56 -24.87
C SER A 18 -8.40 -17.05 -24.74
N THR A 19 -9.62 -16.56 -24.68
CA THR A 19 -9.87 -15.17 -24.36
C THR A 19 -10.00 -15.00 -22.84
N LYS A 20 -8.86 -14.90 -22.16
CA LYS A 20 -8.85 -14.16 -20.90
C LYS A 20 -9.20 -12.72 -21.27
N ALA A 21 -10.48 -12.38 -21.23
CA ALA A 21 -10.91 -11.00 -21.27
C ALA A 21 -10.33 -10.33 -20.02
N SER A 22 -9.19 -9.67 -20.17
CA SER A 22 -8.72 -8.71 -19.18
C SER A 22 -9.72 -7.57 -19.21
N TYR A 23 -10.73 -7.67 -18.37
CA TYR A 23 -11.60 -6.53 -18.11
C TYR A 23 -10.74 -5.52 -17.36
N ALA A 24 -10.28 -4.49 -18.06
CA ALA A 24 -9.76 -3.30 -17.41
C ALA A 24 -10.93 -2.68 -16.63
N GLU A 25 -10.93 -2.93 -15.32
CA GLU A 25 -11.91 -2.36 -14.42
C GLU A 25 -11.53 -0.88 -14.21
N TRP A 26 -12.19 0.00 -14.96
CA TRP A 26 -11.97 1.43 -14.84
C TRP A 26 -12.42 1.93 -13.47
N VAL A 27 -11.52 2.56 -12.74
CA VAL A 27 -11.79 3.12 -11.42
C VAL A 27 -12.00 4.63 -11.53
N TRP A 28 -13.03 5.15 -10.88
CA TRP A 28 -13.28 6.58 -10.80
C TRP A 28 -12.26 7.27 -9.89
N SER A 29 -11.44 8.17 -10.44
CA SER A 29 -10.37 8.85 -9.70
C SER A 29 -10.83 9.98 -8.77
N GLY A 30 -12.12 10.27 -8.72
CA GLY A 30 -12.68 11.34 -7.87
C GLY A 30 -12.45 12.78 -8.40
N GLU A 31 -11.55 12.98 -9.34
CA GLU A 31 -11.20 14.33 -9.83
C GLU A 31 -11.64 14.65 -11.25
N THR A 32 -12.33 13.83 -12.00
CA THR A 32 -12.94 14.15 -13.32
C THR A 32 -12.82 13.07 -14.41
N SER A 33 -12.14 11.93 -14.19
CA SER A 33 -11.98 10.95 -15.25
C SER A 33 -11.97 9.51 -14.76
N TRP A 34 -12.46 8.62 -15.62
CA TRP A 34 -12.24 7.18 -15.47
C TRP A 34 -10.77 6.90 -15.79
N VAL A 35 -10.04 6.28 -14.87
CA VAL A 35 -8.62 5.96 -15.01
C VAL A 35 -8.45 4.46 -15.10
N ASP A 36 -7.62 4.03 -16.04
CA ASP A 36 -7.17 2.65 -16.14
C ASP A 36 -6.37 2.30 -14.87
N PRO A 37 -6.71 1.22 -14.12
CA PRO A 37 -5.95 0.78 -12.96
C PRO A 37 -4.47 0.57 -13.24
N ASP A 38 -4.11 0.14 -14.46
CA ASP A 38 -2.72 0.00 -14.90
C ASP A 38 -2.01 1.36 -15.08
N GLN A 39 -2.76 2.44 -15.31
CA GLN A 39 -2.22 3.81 -15.30
C GLN A 39 -2.02 4.32 -13.87
N LEU A 40 -2.89 3.95 -12.92
CA LEU A 40 -2.71 4.23 -11.49
C LEU A 40 -1.43 3.57 -10.95
N THR A 41 -1.06 2.38 -11.44
CA THR A 41 0.20 1.73 -11.07
C THR A 41 1.43 2.38 -11.71
N ARG A 42 1.26 3.19 -12.76
CA ARG A 42 2.31 4.00 -13.41
C ARG A 42 2.39 5.42 -12.87
N GLU A 43 1.50 5.79 -11.96
CA GLU A 43 1.59 7.08 -11.29
C GLU A 43 2.97 7.27 -10.66
N THR A 44 3.47 8.51 -10.73
CA THR A 44 4.74 8.84 -10.08
C THR A 44 4.68 8.46 -8.62
N THR A 45 5.81 8.07 -8.05
CA THR A 45 5.91 7.71 -6.63
C THR A 45 5.31 8.78 -5.71
N ASP A 46 5.46 10.04 -6.11
CA ASP A 46 4.93 11.19 -5.39
C ASP A 46 3.38 11.21 -5.38
N GLN A 47 2.73 10.87 -6.48
CA GLN A 47 1.28 10.74 -6.56
C GLN A 47 0.76 9.61 -5.68
N ARG A 48 1.44 8.46 -5.69
CA ARG A 48 1.10 7.32 -4.80
C ARG A 48 1.26 7.69 -3.33
N TYR A 49 2.31 8.42 -2.98
CA TYR A 49 2.47 8.92 -1.62
C TYR A 49 1.31 9.85 -1.23
N LYS A 50 0.97 10.84 -2.06
CA LYS A 50 -0.17 11.75 -1.83
C LYS A 50 -1.49 10.99 -1.69
N TYR A 51 -1.69 9.98 -2.51
CA TYR A 51 -2.88 9.12 -2.43
C TYR A 51 -2.94 8.36 -1.09
N ALA A 52 -1.82 7.81 -0.63
CA ALA A 52 -1.75 7.15 0.67
C ALA A 52 -2.08 8.12 1.83
N ILE A 53 -1.61 9.37 1.77
CA ILE A 53 -1.97 10.39 2.76
C ILE A 53 -3.47 10.70 2.72
N ALA A 54 -4.08 10.78 1.53
CA ALA A 54 -5.53 10.95 1.39
C ALA A 54 -6.32 9.80 2.01
N LEU A 55 -5.85 8.55 1.86
CA LEU A 55 -6.44 7.39 2.54
C LEU A 55 -6.33 7.48 4.07
N MET A 56 -5.21 7.96 4.60
CA MET A 56 -5.08 8.19 6.05
C MET A 56 -6.10 9.20 6.56
N ILE A 57 -6.37 10.27 5.81
CA ILE A 57 -7.41 11.27 6.15
C ILE A 57 -8.80 10.62 6.15
N LYS A 58 -9.06 9.69 5.24
CA LYS A 58 -10.31 8.90 5.17
C LYS A 58 -10.38 7.80 6.23
N ARG A 59 -9.37 7.65 7.07
CA ARG A 59 -9.22 6.57 8.08
C ARG A 59 -9.04 5.17 7.47
N GLU A 60 -8.65 5.08 6.22
CA GLU A 60 -8.34 3.83 5.53
C GLU A 60 -6.86 3.45 5.75
N TYR A 61 -6.49 3.30 7.03
CA TYR A 61 -5.09 3.20 7.46
C TYR A 61 -4.35 2.00 6.86
N ILE A 62 -4.98 0.84 6.80
CA ILE A 62 -4.35 -0.39 6.29
C ILE A 62 -4.10 -0.29 4.77
N SER A 63 -5.04 0.29 4.03
CA SER A 63 -4.87 0.57 2.60
C SER A 63 -3.70 1.53 2.37
N ALA A 64 -3.61 2.61 3.15
CA ALA A 64 -2.50 3.55 3.10
C ALA A 64 -1.15 2.87 3.35
N VAL A 65 -1.06 2.00 4.37
CA VAL A 65 0.16 1.22 4.68
C VAL A 65 0.61 0.40 3.47
N GLY A 66 -0.31 -0.26 2.77
CA GLY A 66 0.01 -1.04 1.56
C GLY A 66 0.68 -0.19 0.49
N ILE A 67 0.14 1.00 0.21
CA ILE A 67 0.69 1.91 -0.80
C ILE A 67 2.03 2.50 -0.36
N LEU A 68 2.16 2.94 0.90
CA LEU A 68 3.41 3.48 1.44
C LEU A 68 4.56 2.47 1.40
N LYS A 69 4.30 1.18 1.66
CA LYS A 69 5.28 0.11 1.47
C LYS A 69 5.74 0.00 0.02
N GLY A 70 4.84 0.19 -0.94
CA GLY A 70 5.18 0.27 -2.36
C GLY A 70 6.10 1.45 -2.66
N VAL A 71 5.79 2.64 -2.13
CA VAL A 71 6.61 3.85 -2.28
C VAL A 71 8.05 3.62 -1.77
N ILE A 72 8.21 3.00 -0.59
CA ILE A 72 9.52 2.67 -0.01
C ILE A 72 10.29 1.69 -0.89
N LYS A 73 9.62 0.67 -1.39
CA LYS A 73 10.22 -0.36 -2.25
C LYS A 73 10.79 0.22 -3.53
N ASP A 74 10.07 1.18 -4.13
CA ASP A 74 10.46 1.76 -5.42
C ASP A 74 11.49 2.88 -5.28
N ASN A 75 11.67 3.44 -4.07
CA ASN A 75 12.60 4.55 -3.82
C ASN A 75 13.42 4.33 -2.52
N PRO A 76 14.16 3.24 -2.42
CA PRO A 76 14.90 2.93 -1.20
C PRO A 76 15.96 3.98 -0.88
N GLY A 77 16.08 4.36 0.39
CA GLY A 77 17.10 5.29 0.87
C GLY A 77 16.83 6.77 0.55
N THR A 78 15.67 7.12 0.05
CA THR A 78 15.27 8.51 -0.19
C THR A 78 14.54 9.09 1.03
N GLU A 79 14.51 10.43 1.12
CA GLU A 79 13.72 11.15 2.12
C GLU A 79 12.22 10.77 2.05
N LEU A 80 11.70 10.56 0.83
CA LEU A 80 10.33 10.10 0.63
C LEU A 80 10.09 8.70 1.20
N ALA A 81 11.08 7.81 1.16
CA ALA A 81 10.99 6.49 1.78
C ALA A 81 11.00 6.59 3.32
N GLU A 82 11.80 7.48 3.91
CA GLU A 82 11.79 7.74 5.35
C GLU A 82 10.45 8.32 5.79
N GLU A 83 9.95 9.33 5.09
CA GLU A 83 8.65 9.95 5.33
C GLU A 83 7.50 8.91 5.21
N SER A 84 7.58 8.04 4.21
CA SER A 84 6.61 6.94 4.04
C SER A 84 6.65 5.96 5.21
N GLN A 85 7.83 5.62 5.72
CA GLN A 85 7.97 4.74 6.88
C GLN A 85 7.40 5.38 8.15
N LEU A 86 7.60 6.67 8.36
CA LEU A 86 6.98 7.42 9.46
C LEU A 86 5.44 7.41 9.36
N ASN A 87 4.90 7.60 8.16
CA ASN A 87 3.46 7.55 7.97
C ASN A 87 2.89 6.14 8.12
N ILE A 88 3.66 5.07 7.83
CA ILE A 88 3.28 3.69 8.16
C ILE A 88 3.14 3.51 9.68
N ALA A 89 4.14 3.96 10.46
CA ALA A 89 4.09 3.88 11.92
C ALA A 89 2.87 4.65 12.47
N LYS A 90 2.63 5.86 11.97
CA LYS A 90 1.47 6.69 12.33
C LYS A 90 0.14 6.04 11.92
N ALA A 91 0.06 5.42 10.74
CA ALA A 91 -1.15 4.74 10.28
C ALA A 91 -1.51 3.55 11.19
N TYR A 92 -0.52 2.76 11.60
CA TYR A 92 -0.73 1.68 12.57
C TYR A 92 -1.19 2.22 13.94
N TYR A 93 -0.61 3.32 14.43
CA TYR A 93 -1.04 3.96 15.67
C TYR A 93 -2.52 4.39 15.60
N LEU A 94 -2.91 5.04 14.50
CA LEU A 94 -4.28 5.50 14.28
C LEU A 94 -5.28 4.34 14.06
N ALA A 95 -4.79 3.19 13.60
CA ALA A 95 -5.55 1.94 13.50
C ALA A 95 -5.59 1.16 14.84
N GLU A 96 -5.01 1.73 15.92
CA GLU A 96 -4.87 1.09 17.23
C GLU A 96 -4.06 -0.22 17.22
N ASP A 97 -3.32 -0.48 16.15
CA ASP A 97 -2.31 -1.55 16.08
C ASP A 97 -0.98 -1.05 16.64
N TYR A 98 -0.95 -0.84 17.94
CA TYR A 98 0.20 -0.26 18.64
C TYR A 98 1.46 -1.12 18.51
N ARG A 99 1.32 -2.44 18.44
CA ARG A 99 2.45 -3.35 18.25
C ARG A 99 3.14 -3.16 16.90
N SER A 100 2.35 -3.04 15.82
CA SER A 100 2.91 -2.79 14.49
C SER A 100 3.47 -1.37 14.37
N SER A 101 2.84 -0.39 15.04
CA SER A 101 3.33 0.98 15.13
C SER A 101 4.70 1.05 15.80
N PHE A 102 4.85 0.43 16.97
CA PHE A 102 6.11 0.36 17.71
C PHE A 102 7.23 -0.21 16.84
N ARG A 103 7.00 -1.38 16.24
CA ARG A 103 7.99 -2.01 15.33
C ARG A 103 8.36 -1.12 14.14
N ALA A 104 7.42 -0.35 13.61
CA ALA A 104 7.70 0.54 12.48
C ALA A 104 8.58 1.73 12.89
N TYR A 105 8.47 2.24 14.13
CA TYR A 105 9.38 3.24 14.68
C TYR A 105 10.76 2.65 14.99
N GLU A 106 10.83 1.46 15.61
CA GLU A 106 12.11 0.75 15.83
C GLU A 106 12.90 0.60 14.51
N GLN A 107 12.24 0.16 13.44
CA GLN A 107 12.87 0.00 12.11
C GLN A 107 13.44 1.31 11.56
N LEU A 108 12.83 2.45 11.85
CA LEU A 108 13.38 3.76 11.48
C LEU A 108 14.67 4.06 12.21
N ILE A 109 14.71 3.82 13.52
CA ILE A 109 15.89 4.05 14.37
C ILE A 109 17.02 3.10 13.98
N GLU A 110 16.72 1.82 13.77
CA GLU A 110 17.71 0.81 13.35
C GLU A 110 18.34 1.15 12.00
N LYS A 111 17.54 1.65 11.07
CA LYS A 111 17.99 1.99 9.70
C LYS A 111 18.88 3.22 9.66
N ASP A 112 18.57 4.24 10.43
CA ASP A 112 19.35 5.47 10.54
C ASP A 112 19.35 6.02 11.99
N PRO A 113 20.25 5.50 12.84
CA PRO A 113 20.34 5.97 14.23
C PRO A 113 20.79 7.43 14.37
N ALA A 114 21.31 8.02 13.29
CA ALA A 114 21.77 9.41 13.26
C ALA A 114 20.77 10.37 12.57
N THR A 115 19.56 9.89 12.27
CA THR A 115 18.55 10.71 11.60
C THR A 115 18.29 12.01 12.38
N ARG A 116 18.10 13.11 11.65
CA ARG A 116 17.73 14.41 12.23
C ARG A 116 16.39 14.36 12.97
N ARG A 117 15.57 13.33 12.69
CA ARG A 117 14.24 13.13 13.28
C ARG A 117 14.25 12.18 14.49
N LEU A 118 15.42 11.77 14.97
CA LEU A 118 15.54 10.78 16.05
C LEU A 118 14.69 11.16 17.27
N GLN A 119 14.75 12.40 17.71
CA GLN A 119 13.96 12.85 18.87
C GLN A 119 12.46 12.74 18.62
N GLU A 120 11.99 13.16 17.44
CA GLU A 120 10.58 13.02 17.05
C GLU A 120 10.15 11.56 17.05
N ILE A 121 10.98 10.67 16.50
CA ILE A 121 10.67 9.23 16.41
C ILE A 121 10.59 8.61 17.80
N LEU A 122 11.55 8.90 18.69
CA LEU A 122 11.56 8.41 20.07
C LEU A 122 10.34 8.89 20.87
N ASP A 123 9.95 10.16 20.71
CA ASP A 123 8.76 10.71 21.37
C ASP A 123 7.48 10.00 20.89
N LYS A 124 7.39 9.67 19.60
CA LYS A 124 6.25 8.92 19.04
C LYS A 124 6.24 7.46 19.49
N GLU A 125 7.38 6.81 19.48
CA GLU A 125 7.52 5.44 19.98
C GLU A 125 7.11 5.33 21.46
N PHE A 126 7.53 6.28 22.28
CA PHE A 126 7.11 6.36 23.68
C PHE A 126 5.59 6.52 23.82
N GLN A 127 4.96 7.42 23.03
CA GLN A 127 3.50 7.58 23.02
C GLN A 127 2.77 6.28 22.65
N VAL A 128 3.30 5.52 21.69
CA VAL A 128 2.76 4.21 21.31
C VAL A 128 2.84 3.22 22.48
N GLY A 129 3.97 3.20 23.18
CA GLY A 129 4.16 2.33 24.36
C GLY A 129 3.16 2.65 25.46
N VAL A 130 2.93 3.94 25.76
CA VAL A 130 1.91 4.37 26.74
C VAL A 130 0.51 3.94 26.32
N ALA A 131 0.12 4.18 25.06
CA ALA A 131 -1.20 3.79 24.55
C ALA A 131 -1.43 2.28 24.58
N GLN A 132 -0.38 1.47 24.35
CA GLN A 132 -0.46 0.01 24.49
C GLN A 132 -0.72 -0.40 25.94
N MET A 133 0.00 0.19 26.92
CA MET A 133 -0.18 -0.12 28.33
C MET A 133 -1.60 0.23 28.82
N GLU A 134 -2.08 1.42 28.47
CA GLU A 134 -3.44 1.87 28.86
C GLU A 134 -4.53 0.95 28.30
N ARG A 135 -4.30 0.41 27.09
CA ARG A 135 -5.24 -0.55 26.49
C ARG A 135 -5.22 -1.90 27.20
N ASP A 136 -4.07 -2.36 27.66
CA ASP A 136 -3.92 -3.67 28.31
C ASP A 136 -4.44 -3.65 29.75
N GLU A 137 -4.64 -2.47 30.33
CA GLU A 137 -5.23 -2.28 31.68
C GLU A 137 -6.75 -2.20 31.69
N ASN A 138 -7.43 -2.02 30.55
CA ASN A 138 -8.88 -1.88 30.40
C ASN A 138 -9.53 -3.16 29.84
#